data_bcec4ecd81bfdb7f6b0ad8b42f590036
#
_entry.id   bcec4ecd81bfdb7f6b0ad8b42f590036
#
_cell.length_a   1.000
_cell.length_b   1.000
_cell.length_c   1.000
_cell.angle_alpha   90.00
_cell.angle_beta   90.00
_cell.angle_gamma   90.00
#
_symmetry.space_group_name_H-M   'P 1'
#
loop_
_entity.id
_entity.type
_entity.pdbx_description
1 polymer ?
#
loop_
_entity_poly.entity_id
_entity_poly.type
_entity_poly.pdbx_seq_one_letter_code
_entity_poly.pdbx_strand_id
1 'polypeptide(L)'
;MMGTKKVLYMHTGSGNHGCEAIVRTTSKLLNGPHEVILWSNTRLEDIQYGSAQEFEKVVTSEELERFSLTYFEALVKRKLLHNTNANQEVFLKKLFKNNIAISVGGDNYCYEWSARQAVMLNKIIRKYCTSSVLWGCSIDPEAITPEVREDLAGYNLITARETITYRLLKNINPNTVKVADPAFLLERTDLPLPEGFQERNTVGINVSPLIMKYGTEGSLILDNYRSLIHYILEKTDMSICLIPHVVWSYNNDLDPIDVLYRKFEKSNRVSKITDGNCCELKGYIARCRFFVGARTHATIAAYSSCVPTLVVGYSTKSKGIAQDLFGTDKGYVLPVQKLNSKDDLKVSFQRILNQEQELRNRLMEVIPNYKKLAASAANYIL
;
A
#
# COMPACT_ATOMS: atom_id res chain seq x y z
N MET A 1 -13.45 33.74 0.07
CA MET A 1 -12.09 33.17 -0.04
C MET A 1 -12.26 31.67 -0.21
N MET A 2 -11.67 31.04 -1.23
CA MET A 2 -11.66 29.57 -1.33
C MET A 2 -10.84 29.05 -0.13
N GLY A 3 -11.39 28.11 0.64
CA GLY A 3 -10.71 27.49 1.77
C GLY A 3 -9.44 26.76 1.32
N THR A 4 -8.49 26.56 2.21
CA THR A 4 -7.27 25.78 1.99
C THR A 4 -7.65 24.33 1.68
N LYS A 5 -7.27 23.81 0.51
CA LYS A 5 -7.52 22.42 0.12
C LYS A 5 -6.35 21.54 0.52
N LYS A 6 -6.61 20.25 0.62
CA LYS A 6 -5.62 19.20 0.86
C LYS A 6 -5.33 18.49 -0.46
N VAL A 7 -4.10 18.53 -0.94
CA VAL A 7 -3.71 17.94 -2.23
C VAL A 7 -2.88 16.69 -1.98
N LEU A 8 -3.45 15.53 -2.26
CA LEU A 8 -2.73 14.25 -2.23
C LEU A 8 -1.90 14.10 -3.51
N TYR A 9 -0.64 13.75 -3.38
CA TYR A 9 0.27 13.52 -4.52
C TYR A 9 1.17 12.31 -4.27
N MET A 10 1.92 11.86 -5.27
CA MET A 10 2.68 10.60 -5.28
C MET A 10 1.79 9.35 -5.26
N HIS A 11 0.54 9.47 -5.67
CA HIS A 11 -0.33 8.33 -5.91
C HIS A 11 -0.03 7.72 -7.27
N THR A 12 0.32 6.44 -7.30
CA THR A 12 0.75 5.74 -8.51
C THR A 12 -0.39 5.13 -9.31
N GLY A 13 -1.57 4.98 -8.71
CA GLY A 13 -2.77 4.45 -9.36
C GLY A 13 -3.47 3.35 -8.56
N SER A 14 -4.76 3.18 -8.83
CA SER A 14 -5.64 2.23 -8.13
C SER A 14 -5.51 0.78 -8.63
N GLY A 15 -4.81 0.52 -9.73
CA GLY A 15 -4.41 -0.85 -10.12
C GLY A 15 -3.42 -1.51 -9.14
N ASN A 16 -2.89 -0.72 -8.20
CA ASN A 16 -2.35 -1.19 -6.94
C ASN A 16 -3.38 -0.92 -5.83
N HIS A 17 -4.13 -1.95 -5.43
CA HIS A 17 -5.20 -1.84 -4.44
C HIS A 17 -4.71 -1.43 -3.04
N GLY A 18 -3.40 -1.53 -2.79
CA GLY A 18 -2.78 -0.93 -1.62
C GLY A 18 -2.70 0.60 -1.71
N CYS A 19 -2.30 1.14 -2.85
CA CYS A 19 -2.30 2.58 -3.10
C CYS A 19 -3.74 3.12 -3.11
N GLU A 20 -4.68 2.38 -3.70
CA GLU A 20 -6.10 2.67 -3.66
C GLU A 20 -6.63 2.74 -2.23
N ALA A 21 -6.33 1.74 -1.38
CA ALA A 21 -6.75 1.71 0.02
C ALA A 21 -6.23 2.91 0.81
N ILE A 22 -4.96 3.30 0.61
CA ILE A 22 -4.38 4.47 1.27
C ILE A 22 -5.14 5.74 0.90
N VAL A 23 -5.35 6.00 -0.40
CA VAL A 23 -5.94 7.28 -0.81
C VAL A 23 -7.41 7.38 -0.46
N ARG A 24 -8.20 6.29 -0.57
CA ARG A 24 -9.60 6.25 -0.13
C ARG A 24 -9.74 6.55 1.36
N THR A 25 -8.98 5.84 2.19
CA THR A 25 -9.04 6.03 3.65
C THR A 25 -8.49 7.39 4.07
N THR A 26 -7.44 7.88 3.41
CA THR A 26 -6.89 9.22 3.67
C THR A 26 -7.92 10.31 3.32
N SER A 27 -8.60 10.19 2.18
CA SER A 27 -9.64 11.15 1.79
C SER A 27 -10.76 11.19 2.83
N LYS A 28 -11.29 10.03 3.25
CA LYS A 28 -12.31 9.95 4.30
C LYS A 28 -11.86 10.58 5.62
N LEU A 29 -10.61 10.38 6.02
CA LEU A 29 -10.04 10.98 7.24
C LEU A 29 -9.90 12.50 7.16
N LEU A 30 -9.77 13.06 5.97
CA LEU A 30 -9.49 14.48 5.71
C LEU A 30 -10.71 15.26 5.18
N ASN A 31 -11.92 14.88 5.55
CA ASN A 31 -13.20 15.49 5.17
C ASN A 31 -13.69 15.20 3.73
N GLY A 32 -13.14 14.13 3.11
CA GLY A 32 -13.69 13.56 1.91
C GLY A 32 -13.79 14.47 0.69
N PRO A 33 -14.82 14.29 -0.15
CA PRO A 33 -14.87 14.83 -1.51
C PRO A 33 -15.03 16.36 -1.59
N HIS A 34 -15.18 17.08 -0.49
CA HIS A 34 -15.34 18.53 -0.50
C HIS A 34 -14.04 19.31 -0.32
N GLU A 35 -12.99 18.67 0.23
CA GLU A 35 -11.76 19.36 0.63
C GLU A 35 -10.48 18.73 0.08
N VAL A 36 -10.56 17.53 -0.50
CA VAL A 36 -9.39 16.76 -0.92
C VAL A 36 -9.31 16.64 -2.43
N ILE A 37 -8.16 17.03 -2.98
CA ILE A 37 -7.82 16.87 -4.40
C ILE A 37 -6.80 15.75 -4.51
N LEU A 38 -6.98 14.83 -5.45
CA LEU A 38 -6.01 13.80 -5.78
C LEU A 38 -5.24 14.17 -7.05
N TRP A 39 -3.92 14.27 -6.97
CA TRP A 39 -3.08 14.23 -8.14
C TRP A 39 -2.63 12.79 -8.39
N SER A 40 -3.18 12.20 -9.44
CA SER A 40 -2.96 10.80 -9.82
C SER A 40 -2.12 10.69 -11.07
N ASN A 41 -1.31 9.64 -11.14
CA ASN A 41 -0.59 9.28 -12.36
C ASN A 41 -1.49 8.54 -13.36
N THR A 42 -2.54 7.85 -12.87
CA THR A 42 -3.43 6.99 -13.68
C THR A 42 -4.91 7.21 -13.30
N ARG A 43 -5.43 8.40 -13.62
CA ARG A 43 -6.82 8.77 -13.34
C ARG A 43 -7.84 7.74 -13.84
N LEU A 44 -7.56 7.06 -14.95
CA LEU A 44 -8.48 6.05 -15.50
C LEU A 44 -8.63 4.85 -14.56
N GLU A 45 -7.56 4.41 -13.90
CA GLU A 45 -7.64 3.36 -12.88
C GLU A 45 -8.48 3.82 -11.69
N ASP A 46 -8.31 5.07 -11.25
CA ASP A 46 -9.08 5.63 -10.12
C ASP A 46 -10.59 5.69 -10.44
N ILE A 47 -10.95 5.96 -11.69
CA ILE A 47 -12.33 5.91 -12.16
C ILE A 47 -12.82 4.45 -12.21
N GLN A 48 -12.03 3.55 -12.80
CA GLN A 48 -12.38 2.14 -12.97
C GLN A 48 -12.68 1.46 -11.65
N TYR A 49 -11.82 1.67 -10.63
CA TYR A 49 -11.99 1.08 -9.30
C TYR A 49 -12.85 1.93 -8.36
N GLY A 50 -13.36 3.08 -8.82
CA GLY A 50 -14.28 3.92 -8.07
C GLY A 50 -13.63 4.77 -6.97
N SER A 51 -12.30 4.83 -6.87
CA SER A 51 -11.61 5.70 -5.89
C SER A 51 -11.78 7.18 -6.20
N ALA A 52 -11.97 7.55 -7.49
CA ALA A 52 -12.15 8.93 -7.91
C ALA A 52 -13.33 9.64 -7.22
N GLN A 53 -14.36 8.89 -6.79
CA GLN A 53 -15.54 9.43 -6.12
C GLN A 53 -15.27 9.93 -4.69
N GLU A 54 -14.16 9.52 -4.08
CA GLU A 54 -13.77 9.93 -2.74
C GLU A 54 -13.12 11.34 -2.71
N PHE A 55 -12.95 11.99 -3.85
CA PHE A 55 -12.25 13.26 -4.00
C PHE A 55 -13.12 14.34 -4.62
N GLU A 56 -12.88 15.61 -4.25
CA GLU A 56 -13.49 16.75 -4.93
C GLU A 56 -13.09 16.77 -6.40
N LYS A 57 -11.81 16.45 -6.67
CA LYS A 57 -11.26 16.40 -8.02
C LYS A 57 -10.08 15.44 -8.09
N VAL A 58 -10.00 14.69 -9.18
CA VAL A 58 -8.79 13.93 -9.57
C VAL A 58 -8.16 14.63 -10.76
N VAL A 59 -6.90 15.05 -10.62
CA VAL A 59 -6.13 15.77 -11.64
C VAL A 59 -4.93 14.95 -12.12
N THR A 60 -4.50 15.17 -13.36
CA THR A 60 -3.27 14.62 -13.95
C THR A 60 -2.34 15.74 -14.39
N SER A 61 -1.07 15.46 -14.58
CA SER A 61 -0.07 16.46 -15.04
C SER A 61 -0.30 16.94 -16.49
N GLU A 62 -1.16 16.29 -17.24
CA GLU A 62 -1.45 16.61 -18.66
C GLU A 62 -2.49 17.71 -18.84
N GLU A 63 -3.18 18.14 -17.75
CA GLU A 63 -4.29 19.11 -17.80
C GLU A 63 -3.87 20.59 -17.87
N LEU A 64 -2.77 20.94 -18.52
CA LEU A 64 -2.55 22.31 -18.94
C LEU A 64 -3.38 22.57 -20.21
N GLU A 65 -4.56 23.16 -20.04
CA GLU A 65 -5.42 23.56 -21.17
C GLU A 65 -4.64 24.46 -22.12
N ARG A 66 -4.54 24.05 -23.39
CA ARG A 66 -3.97 24.89 -24.46
C ARG A 66 -4.67 26.24 -24.46
N PHE A 67 -3.90 27.34 -24.59
CA PHE A 67 -4.39 28.73 -24.60
C PHE A 67 -4.86 29.28 -23.23
N SER A 68 -4.67 28.56 -22.11
CA SER A 68 -4.87 29.14 -20.79
C SER A 68 -3.74 30.10 -20.40
N LEU A 69 -4.00 31.00 -19.44
CA LEU A 69 -2.96 31.90 -18.88
C LEU A 69 -1.76 31.12 -18.35
N THR A 70 -2.02 29.95 -17.74
CA THR A 70 -1.00 29.02 -17.26
C THR A 70 -0.15 28.42 -18.38
N TYR A 71 -0.75 28.14 -19.52
CA TYR A 71 -0.03 27.70 -20.73
C TYR A 71 0.91 28.80 -21.26
N PHE A 72 0.43 30.06 -21.30
CA PHE A 72 1.27 31.18 -21.70
C PHE A 72 2.41 31.45 -20.71
N GLU A 73 2.16 31.36 -19.37
CA GLU A 73 3.22 31.46 -18.36
C GLU A 73 4.29 30.38 -18.57
N ALA A 74 3.89 29.16 -18.86
CA ALA A 74 4.82 28.07 -19.15
C ALA A 74 5.62 28.30 -20.44
N LEU A 75 5.00 28.82 -21.51
CA LEU A 75 5.69 29.16 -22.75
C LEU A 75 6.72 30.27 -22.56
N VAL A 76 6.38 31.31 -21.81
CA VAL A 76 7.30 32.42 -21.48
C VAL A 76 8.50 31.89 -20.69
N LYS A 77 8.27 31.13 -19.63
CA LYS A 77 9.34 30.51 -18.81
C LYS A 77 10.25 29.62 -19.65
N ARG A 78 9.68 28.82 -20.57
CA ARG A 78 10.45 27.92 -21.44
C ARG A 78 11.29 28.67 -22.44
N LYS A 79 10.74 29.72 -23.09
CA LYS A 79 11.42 30.47 -24.13
C LYS A 79 12.40 31.50 -23.58
N LEU A 80 12.03 32.26 -22.55
CA LEU A 80 12.85 33.35 -22.02
C LEU A 80 13.81 32.94 -20.92
N LEU A 81 13.43 31.92 -20.07
CA LEU A 81 14.25 31.47 -18.94
C LEU A 81 14.94 30.13 -19.21
N HIS A 82 14.83 29.58 -20.42
CA HIS A 82 15.35 28.25 -20.80
C HIS A 82 14.98 27.14 -19.81
N ASN A 83 13.83 27.28 -19.13
CA ASN A 83 13.37 26.31 -18.12
C ASN A 83 12.66 25.13 -18.82
N THR A 84 13.36 24.00 -18.95
CA THR A 84 12.83 22.77 -19.56
C THR A 84 11.65 22.18 -18.78
N ASN A 85 11.54 22.47 -17.47
CA ASN A 85 10.49 21.98 -16.57
C ASN A 85 9.36 23.00 -16.35
N ALA A 86 9.29 24.06 -17.15
CA ALA A 86 8.33 25.17 -16.96
C ALA A 86 6.87 24.71 -16.89
N ASN A 87 6.48 23.74 -17.71
CA ASN A 87 5.11 23.20 -17.68
C ASN A 87 4.79 22.55 -16.33
N GLN A 88 5.69 21.73 -15.83
CA GLN A 88 5.53 21.07 -14.54
C GLN A 88 5.51 22.08 -13.38
N GLU A 89 6.40 23.07 -13.39
CA GLU A 89 6.45 24.10 -12.36
C GLU A 89 5.16 24.93 -12.32
N VAL A 90 4.63 25.33 -13.47
CA VAL A 90 3.38 26.10 -13.57
C VAL A 90 2.19 25.27 -13.11
N PHE A 91 2.12 23.98 -13.49
CA PHE A 91 1.11 23.05 -13.03
C PHE A 91 1.15 22.91 -11.50
N LEU A 92 2.34 22.63 -10.93
CA LEU A 92 2.52 22.48 -9.49
C LEU A 92 2.18 23.77 -8.72
N LYS A 93 2.60 24.93 -9.24
CA LYS A 93 2.23 26.24 -8.68
C LYS A 93 0.70 26.41 -8.62
N LYS A 94 0.00 26.10 -9.71
CA LYS A 94 -1.47 26.19 -9.75
C LYS A 94 -2.14 25.25 -8.75
N LEU A 95 -1.64 24.02 -8.65
CA LEU A 95 -2.23 22.98 -7.81
C LEU A 95 -1.95 23.20 -6.32
N PHE A 96 -0.74 23.59 -5.95
CA PHE A 96 -0.30 23.64 -4.55
C PHE A 96 -0.34 25.04 -3.91
N LYS A 97 -0.56 26.11 -4.70
CA LYS A 97 -0.58 27.49 -4.16
C LYS A 97 -1.70 27.61 -3.10
N ASN A 98 -1.32 27.98 -1.88
CA ASN A 98 -2.19 28.13 -0.71
C ASN A 98 -2.91 26.85 -0.26
N ASN A 99 -2.43 25.66 -0.68
CA ASN A 99 -2.96 24.36 -0.29
C ASN A 99 -1.96 23.60 0.58
N ILE A 100 -2.46 22.60 1.30
CA ILE A 100 -1.63 21.64 2.05
C ILE A 100 -1.22 20.52 1.06
N ALA A 101 0.07 20.26 0.96
CA ALA A 101 0.63 19.21 0.14
C ALA A 101 0.82 17.93 0.97
N ILE A 102 0.19 16.83 0.58
CA ILE A 102 0.24 15.55 1.31
C ILE A 102 0.82 14.48 0.38
N SER A 103 2.08 14.10 0.60
CA SER A 103 2.72 12.99 -0.09
C SER A 103 2.16 11.67 0.44
N VAL A 104 1.33 11.01 -0.36
CA VAL A 104 0.75 9.70 -0.05
C VAL A 104 1.49 8.59 -0.80
N GLY A 105 1.29 7.33 -0.41
CA GLY A 105 2.03 6.22 -0.99
C GLY A 105 3.10 5.76 -0.01
N GLY A 106 2.75 4.79 0.82
CA GLY A 106 3.49 4.36 2.01
C GLY A 106 4.96 3.99 1.82
N ASP A 107 5.48 3.88 0.60
CA ASP A 107 6.85 3.47 0.27
C ASP A 107 7.56 4.38 -0.75
N ASN A 108 7.15 5.65 -0.84
CA ASN A 108 7.76 6.64 -1.75
C ASN A 108 9.28 6.81 -1.58
N TYR A 109 9.81 6.52 -0.39
CA TYR A 109 11.24 6.58 -0.07
C TYR A 109 11.87 5.19 0.16
N CYS A 110 11.22 4.11 -0.26
CA CYS A 110 11.78 2.76 -0.20
C CYS A 110 12.59 2.38 -1.44
N TYR A 111 12.41 3.10 -2.55
CA TYR A 111 13.08 2.81 -3.82
C TYR A 111 13.78 4.07 -4.33
N GLU A 112 14.99 3.92 -4.88
CA GLU A 112 15.82 5.04 -5.34
C GLU A 112 15.09 5.95 -6.34
N TRP A 113 14.42 5.36 -7.34
CA TRP A 113 13.71 6.13 -8.38
C TRP A 113 12.56 6.96 -7.81
N SER A 114 11.76 6.41 -6.89
CA SER A 114 10.62 7.13 -6.28
C SER A 114 11.08 8.17 -5.28
N ALA A 115 12.16 7.90 -4.53
CA ALA A 115 12.77 8.87 -3.63
C ALA A 115 13.34 10.08 -4.42
N ARG A 116 14.03 9.85 -5.54
CA ARG A 116 14.50 10.93 -6.42
C ARG A 116 13.34 11.76 -6.97
N GLN A 117 12.26 11.12 -7.40
CA GLN A 117 11.06 11.81 -7.86
C GLN A 117 10.45 12.66 -6.74
N ALA A 118 10.32 12.13 -5.52
CA ALA A 118 9.81 12.87 -4.37
C ALA A 118 10.66 14.12 -4.08
N VAL A 119 11.99 13.98 -4.01
CA VAL A 119 12.93 15.09 -3.80
C VAL A 119 12.74 16.19 -4.85
N MET A 120 12.67 15.82 -6.16
CA MET A 120 12.45 16.77 -7.24
C MET A 120 11.13 17.54 -7.10
N LEU A 121 10.04 16.82 -6.84
CA LEU A 121 8.72 17.42 -6.71
C LEU A 121 8.64 18.34 -5.49
N ASN A 122 9.17 17.90 -4.35
CA ASN A 122 9.13 18.66 -3.10
C ASN A 122 9.89 19.96 -3.17
N LYS A 123 11.01 20.04 -3.90
CA LYS A 123 11.76 21.29 -4.17
C LYS A 123 10.87 22.35 -4.82
N ILE A 124 9.91 21.95 -5.65
CA ILE A 124 8.98 22.87 -6.31
C ILE A 124 7.75 23.12 -5.44
N ILE A 125 7.11 22.06 -4.93
CA ILE A 125 5.86 22.11 -4.18
C ILE A 125 5.98 22.99 -2.95
N ARG A 126 7.08 22.87 -2.19
CA ARG A 126 7.33 23.67 -0.97
C ARG A 126 7.46 25.17 -1.20
N LYS A 127 7.70 25.62 -2.45
CA LYS A 127 7.69 27.06 -2.78
C LYS A 127 6.28 27.65 -2.78
N TYR A 128 5.25 26.83 -2.90
CA TYR A 128 3.88 27.26 -3.14
C TYR A 128 2.87 26.77 -2.11
N CYS A 129 3.08 25.61 -1.49
CA CYS A 129 2.16 25.05 -0.50
C CYS A 129 2.26 25.80 0.82
N THR A 130 1.18 25.75 1.62
CA THR A 130 1.14 26.29 2.98
C THR A 130 1.82 25.36 3.99
N SER A 131 1.75 24.05 3.74
CA SER A 131 2.37 23.01 4.55
C SER A 131 2.63 21.78 3.70
N SER A 132 3.70 21.03 4.01
CA SER A 132 4.05 19.76 3.36
C SER A 132 4.06 18.63 4.37
N VAL A 133 3.36 17.54 4.05
CA VAL A 133 3.19 16.38 4.92
C VAL A 133 3.63 15.11 4.18
N LEU A 134 4.44 14.27 4.83
CA LEU A 134 4.68 12.90 4.39
C LEU A 134 3.76 11.97 5.18
N TRP A 135 2.84 11.30 4.48
CA TRP A 135 1.69 10.65 5.09
C TRP A 135 1.78 9.13 5.09
N GLY A 136 1.72 8.53 6.30
CA GLY A 136 1.63 7.07 6.47
C GLY A 136 2.82 6.32 5.88
N CYS A 137 4.03 6.84 5.99
CA CYS A 137 5.20 6.29 5.31
C CYS A 137 5.87 5.14 6.05
N SER A 138 6.51 4.25 5.27
CA SER A 138 7.64 3.42 5.70
C SER A 138 8.86 3.77 4.86
N ILE A 139 10.04 3.72 5.45
CA ILE A 139 11.31 4.03 4.78
C ILE A 139 12.30 2.91 5.05
N ASP A 140 13.00 2.50 4.00
CA ASP A 140 14.15 1.62 4.15
C ASP A 140 15.38 2.45 4.55
N PRO A 141 16.09 2.12 5.64
CA PRO A 141 17.28 2.85 6.05
C PRO A 141 18.34 2.98 4.94
N GLU A 142 18.47 1.96 4.09
CA GLU A 142 19.43 1.93 2.99
C GLU A 142 19.09 2.94 1.86
N ALA A 143 17.84 3.39 1.78
CA ALA A 143 17.40 4.37 0.79
C ALA A 143 17.70 5.83 1.18
N ILE A 144 18.23 6.10 2.40
CA ILE A 144 18.47 7.45 2.91
C ILE A 144 19.84 7.98 2.45
N THR A 145 19.87 8.54 1.26
CA THR A 145 21.01 9.36 0.79
C THR A 145 21.03 10.73 1.47
N PRO A 146 22.15 11.50 1.40
CA PRO A 146 22.19 12.88 1.92
C PRO A 146 21.05 13.77 1.39
N GLU A 147 20.72 13.67 0.10
CA GLU A 147 19.65 14.44 -0.54
C GLU A 147 18.26 14.03 -0.01
N VAL A 148 18.03 12.73 0.17
CA VAL A 148 16.79 12.20 0.76
C VAL A 148 16.67 12.67 2.22
N ARG A 149 17.76 12.67 2.99
CA ARG A 149 17.78 13.16 4.36
C ARG A 149 17.40 14.64 4.45
N GLU A 150 17.95 15.47 3.57
CA GLU A 150 17.62 16.91 3.50
C GLU A 150 16.14 17.11 3.15
N ASP A 151 15.63 16.36 2.18
CA ASP A 151 14.22 16.43 1.79
C ASP A 151 13.28 16.00 2.92
N LEU A 152 13.58 14.90 3.62
CA LEU A 152 12.82 14.44 4.78
C LEU A 152 12.83 15.46 5.92
N ALA A 153 13.96 16.12 6.19
CA ALA A 153 14.05 17.19 7.18
C ALA A 153 13.18 18.40 6.82
N GLY A 154 12.91 18.62 5.53
CA GLY A 154 12.11 19.74 5.03
C GLY A 154 10.59 19.58 5.12
N TYR A 155 10.04 18.43 5.54
CA TYR A 155 8.60 18.29 5.76
C TYR A 155 8.16 19.01 7.04
N ASN A 156 6.99 19.66 7.00
CA ASN A 156 6.37 20.25 8.18
C ASN A 156 5.87 19.18 9.16
N LEU A 157 5.46 18.04 8.64
CA LEU A 157 4.99 16.89 9.40
C LEU A 157 5.34 15.59 8.66
N ILE A 158 5.76 14.57 9.43
CA ILE A 158 5.88 13.21 8.93
C ILE A 158 5.04 12.29 9.81
N THR A 159 4.14 11.51 9.21
CA THR A 159 3.43 10.45 9.90
C THR A 159 4.03 9.09 9.50
N ALA A 160 4.69 8.42 10.43
CA ALA A 160 5.32 7.12 10.22
C ALA A 160 4.37 5.99 10.67
N ARG A 161 4.10 5.02 9.80
CA ARG A 161 3.06 3.98 10.03
C ARG A 161 3.51 2.78 10.85
N GLU A 162 4.79 2.67 11.19
CA GLU A 162 5.34 1.61 12.05
C GLU A 162 6.59 2.11 12.81
N THR A 163 6.92 1.40 13.90
CA THR A 163 7.91 1.86 14.88
C THR A 163 9.33 1.96 14.33
N ILE A 164 9.74 1.08 13.39
CA ILE A 164 11.11 1.10 12.82
C ILE A 164 11.33 2.42 12.09
N THR A 165 10.43 2.77 11.17
CA THR A 165 10.45 4.04 10.44
C THR A 165 10.31 5.24 11.36
N TYR A 166 9.41 5.18 12.35
CA TYR A 166 9.24 6.27 13.31
C TYR A 166 10.54 6.61 14.03
N ARG A 167 11.24 5.61 14.58
CA ARG A 167 12.51 5.81 15.30
C ARG A 167 13.58 6.39 14.40
N LEU A 168 13.67 5.91 13.15
CA LEU A 168 14.60 6.40 12.15
C LEU A 168 14.35 7.87 11.81
N LEU A 169 13.10 8.21 11.48
CA LEU A 169 12.72 9.55 11.02
C LEU A 169 12.71 10.59 12.13
N LYS A 170 12.44 10.20 13.38
CA LYS A 170 12.46 11.11 14.52
C LYS A 170 13.83 11.77 14.72
N ASN A 171 14.91 11.09 14.29
CA ASN A 171 16.28 11.61 14.31
C ASN A 171 16.60 12.54 13.11
N ILE A 172 15.72 12.57 12.09
CA ILE A 172 15.88 13.39 10.88
C ILE A 172 14.98 14.61 10.95
N ASN A 173 13.72 14.40 11.36
CA ASN A 173 12.70 15.44 11.45
C ASN A 173 11.99 15.34 12.82
N PRO A 174 12.15 16.33 13.71
CA PRO A 174 11.53 16.33 15.03
C PRO A 174 10.00 16.35 15.00
N ASN A 175 9.39 16.77 13.89
CA ASN A 175 7.94 16.77 13.68
C ASN A 175 7.43 15.40 13.16
N THR A 176 8.19 14.34 13.37
CA THR A 176 7.72 12.98 13.06
C THR A 176 6.85 12.47 14.19
N VAL A 177 5.68 11.94 13.82
CA VAL A 177 4.74 11.29 14.73
C VAL A 177 4.49 9.84 14.30
N LYS A 178 4.29 8.96 15.30
CA LYS A 178 3.92 7.58 15.03
C LYS A 178 2.40 7.49 14.86
N VAL A 179 1.97 6.84 13.80
CA VAL A 179 0.59 6.49 13.50
C VAL A 179 0.50 5.00 13.11
N ALA A 180 -0.64 4.54 12.62
CA ALA A 180 -0.73 3.29 11.87
C ALA A 180 -1.11 3.58 10.41
N ASP A 181 -0.94 2.59 9.54
CA ASP A 181 -1.30 2.72 8.12
C ASP A 181 -2.80 3.04 7.98
N PRO A 182 -3.18 4.06 7.21
CA PRO A 182 -4.59 4.41 7.04
C PRO A 182 -5.42 3.25 6.47
N ALA A 183 -4.85 2.33 5.70
CA ALA A 183 -5.55 1.17 5.16
C ALA A 183 -6.10 0.20 6.23
N PHE A 184 -5.66 0.30 7.49
CA PHE A 184 -6.32 -0.41 8.61
C PHE A 184 -7.78 0.03 8.80
N LEU A 185 -8.14 1.24 8.37
CA LEU A 185 -9.49 1.80 8.47
C LEU A 185 -10.37 1.49 7.25
N LEU A 186 -9.80 0.88 6.19
CA LEU A 186 -10.56 0.56 4.99
C LEU A 186 -11.78 -0.28 5.35
N GLU A 187 -12.95 0.12 4.87
CA GLU A 187 -14.17 -0.67 4.95
C GLU A 187 -14.12 -1.82 3.95
N ARG A 188 -14.84 -2.89 4.23
CA ARG A 188 -14.96 -4.02 3.31
C ARG A 188 -16.30 -3.98 2.57
N THR A 189 -16.32 -4.53 1.37
CA THR A 189 -17.54 -4.82 0.61
C THR A 189 -17.67 -6.33 0.44
N ASP A 190 -18.74 -6.91 0.93
CA ASP A 190 -18.97 -8.35 0.83
C ASP A 190 -19.68 -8.69 -0.48
N LEU A 191 -18.95 -9.30 -1.41
CA LEU A 191 -19.47 -9.85 -2.65
C LEU A 191 -19.79 -11.36 -2.47
N PRO A 192 -20.58 -11.98 -3.39
CA PRO A 192 -20.77 -13.43 -3.42
C PRO A 192 -19.42 -14.15 -3.45
N LEU A 193 -19.32 -15.26 -2.70
CA LEU A 193 -18.12 -16.06 -2.66
C LEU A 193 -17.99 -16.92 -3.93
N PRO A 194 -16.78 -17.10 -4.48
CA PRO A 194 -16.58 -17.98 -5.62
C PRO A 194 -16.83 -19.44 -5.22
N GLU A 195 -17.16 -20.26 -6.21
CA GLU A 195 -17.30 -21.70 -6.02
C GLU A 195 -16.04 -22.29 -5.39
N GLY A 196 -16.22 -23.20 -4.43
CA GLY A 196 -15.12 -23.80 -3.68
C GLY A 196 -14.61 -22.98 -2.50
N PHE A 197 -15.01 -21.71 -2.33
CA PHE A 197 -14.68 -20.92 -1.15
C PHE A 197 -15.61 -21.30 0.01
N GLN A 198 -15.05 -21.67 1.13
CA GLN A 198 -15.76 -21.94 2.39
C GLN A 198 -15.49 -20.82 3.39
N GLU A 199 -16.53 -20.05 3.72
CA GLU A 199 -16.36 -18.94 4.67
C GLU A 199 -15.81 -19.45 6.00
N ARG A 200 -14.77 -18.78 6.52
CA ARG A 200 -14.03 -19.16 7.75
C ARG A 200 -13.38 -20.54 7.75
N ASN A 201 -13.33 -21.20 6.59
CA ASN A 201 -12.55 -22.42 6.38
C ASN A 201 -11.75 -22.39 5.08
N THR A 202 -11.38 -21.19 4.62
CA THR A 202 -10.54 -20.97 3.43
C THR A 202 -9.23 -20.30 3.85
N VAL A 203 -8.12 -20.74 3.25
CA VAL A 203 -6.84 -20.05 3.28
C VAL A 203 -6.75 -19.11 2.09
N GLY A 204 -6.78 -17.80 2.32
CA GLY A 204 -6.49 -16.81 1.29
C GLY A 204 -5.00 -16.77 1.00
N ILE A 205 -4.61 -16.79 -0.25
CA ILE A 205 -3.21 -16.74 -0.68
C ILE A 205 -3.01 -15.61 -1.69
N ASN A 206 -2.10 -14.69 -1.37
CA ASN A 206 -1.61 -13.70 -2.30
C ASN A 206 -0.14 -13.97 -2.63
N VAL A 207 0.15 -14.10 -3.92
CA VAL A 207 1.49 -14.24 -4.47
C VAL A 207 1.77 -13.11 -5.45
N SER A 208 3.01 -12.65 -5.55
CA SER A 208 3.36 -11.44 -6.30
C SER A 208 4.64 -11.65 -7.12
N PRO A 209 4.71 -11.12 -8.36
CA PRO A 209 5.96 -11.10 -9.14
C PRO A 209 7.10 -10.40 -8.38
N LEU A 210 6.75 -9.43 -7.52
CA LEU A 210 7.74 -8.65 -6.79
C LEU A 210 8.57 -9.50 -5.82
N ILE A 211 7.94 -10.46 -5.10
CA ILE A 211 8.69 -11.35 -4.21
C ILE A 211 9.62 -12.29 -4.98
N MET A 212 9.28 -12.65 -6.21
CA MET A 212 10.13 -13.46 -7.07
C MET A 212 11.42 -12.72 -7.47
N LYS A 213 11.34 -11.40 -7.64
CA LYS A 213 12.49 -10.54 -7.95
C LYS A 213 13.45 -10.39 -6.77
N TYR A 214 12.95 -10.44 -5.52
CA TYR A 214 13.75 -10.28 -4.31
C TYR A 214 14.16 -11.60 -3.65
N GLY A 215 13.63 -12.73 -4.09
CA GLY A 215 14.03 -14.06 -3.63
C GLY A 215 15.34 -14.53 -4.27
N THR A 216 15.90 -15.60 -3.72
CA THR A 216 17.13 -16.22 -4.25
C THR A 216 16.93 -16.84 -5.63
N GLU A 217 15.78 -17.53 -5.82
CA GLU A 217 15.37 -18.16 -7.09
C GLU A 217 13.84 -18.07 -7.23
N GLY A 218 13.36 -17.54 -8.36
CA GLY A 218 11.92 -17.41 -8.62
C GLY A 218 11.17 -18.73 -8.67
N SER A 219 11.81 -19.82 -9.15
CA SER A 219 11.28 -21.19 -9.14
C SER A 219 11.06 -21.70 -7.73
N LEU A 220 11.99 -21.47 -6.82
CA LEU A 220 11.90 -21.89 -5.41
C LEU A 220 10.70 -21.24 -4.69
N ILE A 221 10.39 -20.00 -5.03
CA ILE A 221 9.23 -19.32 -4.44
C ILE A 221 7.93 -19.99 -4.90
N LEU A 222 7.74 -20.22 -6.18
CA LEU A 222 6.55 -20.93 -6.68
C LEU A 222 6.45 -22.35 -6.11
N ASP A 223 7.58 -23.05 -5.93
CA ASP A 223 7.59 -24.38 -5.34
C ASP A 223 7.18 -24.35 -3.86
N ASN A 224 7.54 -23.30 -3.12
CA ASN A 224 7.05 -23.08 -1.77
C ASN A 224 5.52 -22.92 -1.72
N TYR A 225 4.93 -22.12 -2.62
CA TYR A 225 3.48 -21.99 -2.70
C TYR A 225 2.81 -23.30 -3.14
N ARG A 226 3.40 -24.06 -4.08
CA ARG A 226 2.91 -25.38 -4.49
C ARG A 226 2.91 -26.36 -3.32
N SER A 227 4.01 -26.43 -2.58
CA SER A 227 4.13 -27.29 -1.40
C SER A 227 3.09 -26.94 -0.33
N LEU A 228 2.88 -25.63 -0.08
CA LEU A 228 1.84 -25.17 0.86
C LEU A 228 0.44 -25.61 0.39
N ILE A 229 0.10 -25.38 -0.88
CA ILE A 229 -1.21 -25.75 -1.45
C ILE A 229 -1.44 -27.26 -1.35
N HIS A 230 -0.46 -28.09 -1.74
CA HIS A 230 -0.54 -29.54 -1.57
C HIS A 230 -0.78 -29.94 -0.09
N TYR A 231 -0.03 -29.35 0.84
CA TYR A 231 -0.21 -29.62 2.27
C TYR A 231 -1.63 -29.30 2.74
N ILE A 232 -2.18 -28.13 2.38
CA ILE A 232 -3.53 -27.73 2.79
C ILE A 232 -4.57 -28.71 2.23
N LEU A 233 -4.46 -29.09 0.95
CA LEU A 233 -5.40 -30.01 0.31
C LEU A 233 -5.32 -31.44 0.82
N GLU A 234 -4.14 -31.93 1.22
CA GLU A 234 -3.94 -33.31 1.66
C GLU A 234 -4.11 -33.51 3.17
N LYS A 235 -3.78 -32.49 3.97
CA LYS A 235 -3.69 -32.63 5.43
C LYS A 235 -4.74 -31.85 6.20
N THR A 236 -5.60 -31.11 5.51
CA THR A 236 -6.70 -30.34 6.11
C THR A 236 -7.96 -30.43 5.26
N ASP A 237 -9.08 -29.98 5.82
CA ASP A 237 -10.36 -29.84 5.12
C ASP A 237 -10.55 -28.40 4.54
N MET A 238 -9.58 -27.50 4.73
CA MET A 238 -9.67 -26.13 4.29
C MET A 238 -9.66 -25.98 2.77
N SER A 239 -10.41 -25.01 2.28
CA SER A 239 -10.33 -24.53 0.89
C SER A 239 -9.22 -23.50 0.72
N ILE A 240 -8.92 -23.16 -0.52
CA ILE A 240 -7.92 -22.17 -0.90
C ILE A 240 -8.55 -21.16 -1.85
N CYS A 241 -8.27 -19.87 -1.62
CA CYS A 241 -8.60 -18.82 -2.57
C CYS A 241 -7.37 -18.00 -2.91
N LEU A 242 -7.00 -17.95 -4.19
CA LEU A 242 -5.90 -17.13 -4.69
C LEU A 242 -6.44 -15.72 -4.96
N ILE A 243 -5.86 -14.70 -4.29
CA ILE A 243 -6.39 -13.33 -4.27
C ILE A 243 -5.32 -12.35 -4.76
N PRO A 244 -5.51 -11.65 -5.90
CA PRO A 244 -4.60 -10.62 -6.38
C PRO A 244 -4.72 -9.35 -5.51
N HIS A 245 -3.71 -8.49 -5.56
CA HIS A 245 -3.73 -7.18 -4.92
C HIS A 245 -3.05 -6.08 -5.73
N VAL A 246 -2.34 -6.43 -6.81
CA VAL A 246 -1.79 -5.51 -7.80
C VAL A 246 -2.00 -6.13 -9.17
N VAL A 247 -2.57 -5.34 -10.10
CA VAL A 247 -2.96 -5.82 -11.45
C VAL A 247 -2.35 -4.96 -12.57
N TRP A 248 -1.26 -4.24 -12.29
CA TRP A 248 -0.52 -3.51 -13.32
C TRP A 248 0.15 -4.45 -14.31
N SER A 249 0.12 -4.14 -15.60
CA SER A 249 0.65 -4.99 -16.68
C SER A 249 2.11 -5.42 -16.49
N TYR A 250 2.93 -4.57 -15.84
CA TYR A 250 4.35 -4.84 -15.56
C TYR A 250 4.61 -5.49 -14.19
N ASN A 251 3.57 -5.64 -13.35
CA ASN A 251 3.68 -6.19 -11.99
C ASN A 251 2.33 -6.76 -11.56
N ASN A 252 1.86 -7.80 -12.26
CA ASN A 252 0.52 -8.37 -12.14
C ASN A 252 0.52 -9.62 -11.27
N ASP A 253 -0.20 -9.57 -10.14
CA ASP A 253 -0.34 -10.74 -9.26
C ASP A 253 -1.09 -11.90 -9.92
N LEU A 254 -1.90 -11.64 -10.96
CA LEU A 254 -2.60 -12.69 -11.72
C LEU A 254 -1.62 -13.61 -12.46
N ASP A 255 -0.45 -13.12 -12.87
CA ASP A 255 0.54 -13.97 -13.59
C ASP A 255 0.96 -15.20 -12.76
N PRO A 256 1.53 -15.05 -11.54
CA PRO A 256 1.86 -16.19 -10.70
C PRO A 256 0.61 -16.91 -10.14
N ILE A 257 -0.50 -16.20 -9.91
CA ILE A 257 -1.76 -16.81 -9.50
C ILE A 257 -2.25 -17.81 -10.53
N ASP A 258 -2.25 -17.45 -11.81
CA ASP A 258 -2.70 -18.34 -12.89
C ASP A 258 -1.79 -19.57 -13.05
N VAL A 259 -0.48 -19.42 -12.86
CA VAL A 259 0.46 -20.54 -12.84
C VAL A 259 0.14 -21.53 -11.70
N LEU A 260 -0.20 -21.02 -10.52
CA LEU A 260 -0.61 -21.86 -9.39
C LEU A 260 -2.00 -22.46 -9.62
N TYR A 261 -2.98 -21.65 -10.04
CA TYR A 261 -4.36 -22.08 -10.23
C TYR A 261 -4.48 -23.24 -11.23
N ARG A 262 -3.88 -23.13 -12.42
CA ARG A 262 -3.90 -24.19 -13.46
C ARG A 262 -3.43 -25.55 -12.96
N LYS A 263 -2.50 -25.57 -11.98
CA LYS A 263 -2.01 -26.83 -11.41
C LYS A 263 -3.04 -27.51 -10.51
N PHE A 264 -3.93 -26.74 -9.89
CA PHE A 264 -4.86 -27.21 -8.86
C PHE A 264 -6.34 -27.01 -9.24
N GLU A 265 -6.65 -26.48 -10.43
CA GLU A 265 -8.01 -26.16 -10.88
C GLU A 265 -9.00 -27.33 -10.88
N LYS A 266 -8.48 -28.57 -10.96
CA LYS A 266 -9.31 -29.77 -10.85
C LYS A 266 -9.80 -30.05 -9.43
N SER A 267 -9.27 -29.35 -8.44
CA SER A 267 -9.74 -29.45 -7.08
C SER A 267 -10.91 -28.48 -6.87
N ASN A 268 -12.07 -29.00 -6.48
CA ASN A 268 -13.24 -28.20 -6.10
C ASN A 268 -13.04 -27.37 -4.81
N ARG A 269 -11.86 -27.45 -4.18
CA ARG A 269 -11.45 -26.63 -3.01
C ARG A 269 -10.47 -25.52 -3.34
N VAL A 270 -10.15 -25.28 -4.62
CA VAL A 270 -9.26 -24.21 -5.04
C VAL A 270 -10.01 -23.23 -5.93
N SER A 271 -10.08 -21.99 -5.52
CA SER A 271 -10.71 -20.89 -6.25
C SER A 271 -9.72 -19.74 -6.46
N LYS A 272 -10.05 -18.81 -7.33
CA LYS A 272 -9.31 -17.57 -7.51
C LYS A 272 -10.26 -16.38 -7.69
N ILE A 273 -9.81 -15.20 -7.25
CA ILE A 273 -10.41 -13.92 -7.59
C ILE A 273 -9.65 -13.34 -8.79
N THR A 274 -10.36 -12.84 -9.78
CA THR A 274 -9.72 -12.28 -10.98
C THR A 274 -9.28 -10.84 -10.77
N ASP A 275 -10.15 -10.01 -10.19
CA ASP A 275 -9.90 -8.62 -9.85
C ASP A 275 -11.05 -8.07 -8.99
N GLY A 276 -10.88 -6.83 -8.48
CA GLY A 276 -11.85 -6.09 -7.71
C GLY A 276 -11.19 -4.87 -7.06
N ASN A 277 -11.97 -3.89 -6.61
CA ASN A 277 -11.42 -2.76 -5.86
C ASN A 277 -10.93 -3.19 -4.45
N CYS A 278 -10.18 -2.34 -3.79
CA CYS A 278 -9.58 -2.66 -2.49
C CYS A 278 -10.60 -3.07 -1.40
N CYS A 279 -11.83 -2.53 -1.43
CA CYS A 279 -12.90 -2.86 -0.48
C CYS A 279 -13.46 -4.27 -0.73
N GLU A 280 -13.64 -4.64 -1.99
CA GLU A 280 -14.11 -5.96 -2.43
C GLU A 280 -13.07 -7.04 -2.13
N LEU A 281 -11.80 -6.79 -2.46
CA LEU A 281 -10.71 -7.71 -2.14
C LEU A 281 -10.58 -7.90 -0.62
N LYS A 282 -10.72 -6.83 0.17
CA LYS A 282 -10.79 -6.93 1.63
C LYS A 282 -11.99 -7.76 2.09
N GLY A 283 -13.13 -7.70 1.40
CA GLY A 283 -14.31 -8.52 1.68
C GLY A 283 -14.04 -10.02 1.57
N TYR A 284 -13.30 -10.45 0.55
CA TYR A 284 -12.87 -11.85 0.41
C TYR A 284 -11.84 -12.23 1.49
N ILE A 285 -10.81 -11.40 1.70
CA ILE A 285 -9.75 -11.65 2.69
C ILE A 285 -10.32 -11.76 4.10
N ALA A 286 -11.26 -10.91 4.49
CA ALA A 286 -11.87 -10.88 5.82
C ALA A 286 -12.69 -12.14 6.15
N ARG A 287 -13.14 -12.88 5.14
CA ARG A 287 -13.89 -14.13 5.28
C ARG A 287 -13.02 -15.39 5.23
N CYS A 288 -11.71 -15.22 5.07
CA CYS A 288 -10.75 -16.32 5.19
C CYS A 288 -10.57 -16.77 6.67
N ARG A 289 -10.17 -18.02 6.86
CA ARG A 289 -9.71 -18.55 8.15
C ARG A 289 -8.27 -18.12 8.43
N PHE A 290 -7.41 -18.20 7.40
CA PHE A 290 -6.02 -17.77 7.41
C PHE A 290 -5.71 -16.97 6.15
N PHE A 291 -4.64 -16.18 6.21
CA PHE A 291 -4.13 -15.49 5.05
C PHE A 291 -2.60 -15.66 4.91
N VAL A 292 -2.13 -15.91 3.70
CA VAL A 292 -0.71 -15.94 3.35
C VAL A 292 -0.48 -14.86 2.30
N GLY A 293 0.19 -13.79 2.67
CA GLY A 293 0.25 -12.58 1.83
C GLY A 293 1.66 -12.11 1.49
N ALA A 294 1.88 -11.79 0.21
CA ALA A 294 3.11 -11.19 -0.31
C ALA A 294 3.01 -9.66 -0.40
N ARG A 295 1.81 -9.11 -0.57
CA ARG A 295 1.57 -7.67 -0.63
C ARG A 295 1.21 -7.12 0.74
N THR A 296 1.90 -6.05 1.17
CA THR A 296 1.71 -5.45 2.50
C THR A 296 0.25 -5.07 2.76
N HIS A 297 -0.45 -4.45 1.78
CA HIS A 297 -1.82 -4.02 2.00
C HIS A 297 -2.83 -5.17 1.96
N ALA A 298 -2.54 -6.27 1.27
CA ALA A 298 -3.32 -7.51 1.42
C ALA A 298 -3.19 -8.08 2.84
N THR A 299 -1.98 -8.05 3.42
CA THR A 299 -1.78 -8.46 4.81
C THR A 299 -2.40 -7.49 5.83
N ILE A 300 -2.41 -6.19 5.54
CA ILE A 300 -3.14 -5.19 6.35
C ILE A 300 -4.66 -5.45 6.30
N ALA A 301 -5.21 -5.77 5.13
CA ALA A 301 -6.63 -6.15 4.99
C ALA A 301 -6.96 -7.36 5.87
N ALA A 302 -6.09 -8.37 5.92
CA ALA A 302 -6.23 -9.55 6.76
C ALA A 302 -6.11 -9.19 8.26
N TYR A 303 -5.05 -8.52 8.68
CA TYR A 303 -4.85 -8.09 10.06
C TYR A 303 -5.99 -7.22 10.59
N SER A 304 -6.41 -6.21 9.80
CA SER A 304 -7.50 -5.30 10.18
C SER A 304 -8.86 -5.98 10.29
N SER A 305 -8.97 -7.21 9.78
CA SER A 305 -10.13 -8.10 9.87
C SER A 305 -9.94 -9.24 10.86
N CYS A 306 -8.88 -9.21 11.68
CA CYS A 306 -8.51 -10.21 12.68
C CYS A 306 -8.32 -11.63 12.09
N VAL A 307 -7.81 -11.72 10.86
CA VAL A 307 -7.46 -12.98 10.19
C VAL A 307 -6.00 -13.33 10.51
N PRO A 308 -5.70 -14.48 11.12
CA PRO A 308 -4.34 -14.96 11.32
C PRO A 308 -3.57 -15.01 10.01
N THR A 309 -2.40 -14.35 9.96
CA THR A 309 -1.70 -14.06 8.71
C THR A 309 -0.22 -14.41 8.80
N LEU A 310 0.28 -15.13 7.78
CA LEU A 310 1.69 -15.31 7.50
C LEU A 310 2.10 -14.37 6.37
N VAL A 311 3.07 -13.52 6.63
CA VAL A 311 3.61 -12.58 5.64
C VAL A 311 4.80 -13.21 4.91
N VAL A 312 4.74 -13.25 3.58
CA VAL A 312 5.90 -13.60 2.73
C VAL A 312 6.56 -12.28 2.32
N GLY A 313 7.51 -11.84 3.14
CA GLY A 313 8.03 -10.47 3.09
C GLY A 313 9.42 -10.34 2.53
N TYR A 314 9.77 -9.17 2.01
CA TYR A 314 11.11 -8.83 1.53
C TYR A 314 11.63 -7.50 2.11
N SER A 315 10.80 -6.74 2.81
CA SER A 315 11.09 -5.35 3.19
C SER A 315 10.91 -5.07 4.68
N THR A 316 11.51 -3.98 5.16
CA THR A 316 11.45 -3.49 6.53
C THR A 316 10.03 -3.20 7.00
N LYS A 317 9.14 -2.72 6.10
CA LYS A 317 7.74 -2.38 6.44
C LYS A 317 6.93 -3.57 6.97
N SER A 318 7.08 -4.74 6.38
CA SER A 318 6.38 -5.96 6.85
C SER A 318 6.83 -6.39 8.24
N LYS A 319 8.13 -6.27 8.52
CA LYS A 319 8.69 -6.53 9.85
C LYS A 319 8.20 -5.51 10.87
N GLY A 320 8.21 -4.22 10.52
CA GLY A 320 7.78 -3.13 11.41
C GLY A 320 6.31 -3.28 11.84
N ILE A 321 5.40 -3.57 10.90
CA ILE A 321 3.98 -3.81 11.21
C ILE A 321 3.83 -5.06 12.11
N ALA A 322 4.51 -6.16 11.81
CA ALA A 322 4.44 -7.37 12.64
C ALA A 322 4.98 -7.12 14.06
N GLN A 323 6.11 -6.40 14.19
CA GLN A 323 6.65 -6.02 15.50
C GLN A 323 5.66 -5.15 16.30
N ASP A 324 4.97 -4.23 15.65
CA ASP A 324 3.97 -3.38 16.30
C ASP A 324 2.72 -4.16 16.76
N LEU A 325 2.29 -5.17 16.01
CA LEU A 325 1.10 -5.96 16.34
C LEU A 325 1.40 -7.08 17.34
N PHE A 326 2.55 -7.75 17.20
CA PHE A 326 2.87 -8.99 17.94
C PHE A 326 4.08 -8.87 18.88
N GLY A 327 4.77 -7.70 18.89
CA GLY A 327 6.01 -7.51 19.65
C GLY A 327 7.26 -8.09 18.97
N THR A 328 7.10 -8.86 17.90
CA THR A 328 8.17 -9.48 17.11
C THR A 328 7.70 -9.77 15.69
N ASP A 329 8.63 -9.80 14.74
CA ASP A 329 8.39 -10.28 13.37
C ASP A 329 8.69 -11.78 13.20
N LYS A 330 9.41 -12.39 14.17
CA LYS A 330 9.79 -13.82 14.11
C LYS A 330 8.57 -14.73 14.19
N GLY A 331 8.41 -15.58 13.18
CA GLY A 331 7.28 -16.50 13.06
C GLY A 331 6.06 -15.92 12.35
N TYR A 332 5.97 -14.61 12.17
CA TYR A 332 4.87 -13.92 11.46
C TYR A 332 5.28 -13.44 10.06
N VAL A 333 6.57 -13.15 9.87
CA VAL A 333 7.14 -12.77 8.59
C VAL A 333 8.18 -13.80 8.16
N LEU A 334 7.98 -14.40 6.99
CA LEU A 334 8.94 -15.27 6.31
C LEU A 334 9.68 -14.43 5.25
N PRO A 335 10.96 -14.06 5.48
CA PRO A 335 11.72 -13.30 4.49
C PRO A 335 12.03 -14.16 3.27
N VAL A 336 11.65 -13.72 2.07
CA VAL A 336 11.89 -14.47 0.82
C VAL A 336 13.38 -14.71 0.54
N GLN A 337 14.24 -13.82 1.01
CA GLN A 337 15.71 -13.95 0.90
C GLN A 337 16.28 -15.10 1.75
N LYS A 338 15.51 -15.67 2.66
CA LYS A 338 15.89 -16.76 3.57
C LYS A 338 15.28 -18.10 3.17
N LEU A 339 14.58 -18.18 2.05
CA LEU A 339 14.06 -19.44 1.54
C LEU A 339 15.23 -20.31 1.05
N ASN A 340 15.34 -21.51 1.59
CA ASN A 340 16.37 -22.49 1.26
C ASN A 340 15.78 -23.84 0.81
N SER A 341 14.50 -24.08 1.11
CA SER A 341 13.78 -25.29 0.79
C SER A 341 12.43 -24.96 0.21
N LYS A 342 11.90 -25.82 -0.68
CA LYS A 342 10.53 -25.71 -1.19
C LYS A 342 9.45 -25.86 -0.11
N ASP A 343 9.81 -26.25 1.09
CA ASP A 343 8.90 -26.52 2.21
C ASP A 343 8.89 -25.45 3.29
N ASP A 344 9.71 -24.40 3.18
CA ASP A 344 9.86 -23.37 4.22
C ASP A 344 8.55 -22.63 4.49
N LEU A 345 7.77 -22.31 3.44
CA LEU A 345 6.47 -21.67 3.58
C LEU A 345 5.46 -22.59 4.23
N LYS A 346 5.44 -23.87 3.87
CA LYS A 346 4.61 -24.90 4.49
C LYS A 346 4.91 -25.03 5.99
N VAL A 347 6.18 -25.14 6.36
CA VAL A 347 6.62 -25.23 7.76
C VAL A 347 6.22 -23.98 8.55
N SER A 348 6.38 -22.81 7.95
CA SER A 348 5.97 -21.54 8.56
C SER A 348 4.45 -21.47 8.75
N PHE A 349 3.68 -21.94 7.77
CA PHE A 349 2.22 -21.98 7.85
C PHE A 349 1.73 -22.97 8.92
N GLN A 350 2.35 -24.15 9.07
CA GLN A 350 2.03 -25.12 10.13
C GLN A 350 2.16 -24.48 11.53
N ARG A 351 3.14 -23.61 11.74
CA ARG A 351 3.29 -22.86 13.00
C ARG A 351 2.10 -21.92 13.23
N ILE A 352 1.72 -21.13 12.21
CA ILE A 352 0.56 -20.24 12.29
C ILE A 352 -0.74 -21.03 12.54
N LEU A 353 -0.90 -22.19 11.89
CA LEU A 353 -2.04 -23.08 12.08
C LEU A 353 -2.15 -23.56 13.53
N ASN A 354 -1.04 -23.97 14.15
CA ASN A 354 -1.00 -24.43 15.54
C ASN A 354 -1.28 -23.30 16.56
N GLN A 355 -1.12 -22.05 16.17
CA GLN A 355 -1.31 -20.85 17.00
C GLN A 355 -2.58 -20.07 16.62
N GLU A 356 -3.50 -20.65 15.85
CA GLU A 356 -4.65 -19.93 15.29
C GLU A 356 -5.41 -19.12 16.34
N GLN A 357 -5.80 -19.73 17.43
CA GLN A 357 -6.64 -19.10 18.45
C GLN A 357 -5.89 -17.98 19.19
N GLU A 358 -4.61 -18.18 19.48
CA GLU A 358 -3.75 -17.17 20.12
C GLU A 358 -3.60 -15.95 19.22
N LEU A 359 -3.31 -16.16 17.92
CA LEU A 359 -3.16 -15.11 16.95
C LEU A 359 -4.44 -14.31 16.75
N ARG A 360 -5.57 -15.00 16.65
CA ARG A 360 -6.88 -14.37 16.50
C ARG A 360 -7.23 -13.52 17.72
N ASN A 361 -7.02 -14.04 18.92
CA ASN A 361 -7.25 -13.32 20.16
C ASN A 361 -6.34 -12.09 20.25
N ARG A 362 -5.06 -12.24 19.91
CA ARG A 362 -4.11 -11.13 19.90
C ARG A 362 -4.54 -10.03 18.92
N LEU A 363 -4.95 -10.39 17.71
CA LEU A 363 -5.46 -9.41 16.73
C LEU A 363 -6.72 -8.72 17.24
N MET A 364 -7.69 -9.45 17.80
CA MET A 364 -8.90 -8.85 18.38
C MET A 364 -8.58 -7.86 19.53
N GLU A 365 -7.53 -8.09 20.28
CA GLU A 365 -7.07 -7.20 21.36
C GLU A 365 -6.42 -5.92 20.78
N VAL A 366 -5.49 -6.06 19.82
CA VAL A 366 -4.64 -4.94 19.40
C VAL A 366 -5.23 -4.08 18.28
N ILE A 367 -6.01 -4.68 17.37
CA ILE A 367 -6.51 -3.98 16.17
C ILE A 367 -7.41 -2.78 16.49
N PRO A 368 -8.31 -2.81 17.50
CA PRO A 368 -9.11 -1.64 17.84
C PRO A 368 -8.26 -0.41 18.18
N ASN A 369 -7.19 -0.58 18.96
CA ASN A 369 -6.27 0.50 19.31
C ASN A 369 -5.39 0.91 18.12
N TYR A 370 -5.00 -0.05 17.28
CA TYR A 370 -4.22 0.23 16.08
C TYR A 370 -5.03 1.04 15.04
N LYS A 371 -6.34 0.77 14.90
CA LYS A 371 -7.27 1.57 14.11
C LYS A 371 -7.43 2.99 14.68
N LYS A 372 -7.55 3.14 16.00
CA LYS A 372 -7.55 4.50 16.62
C LYS A 372 -6.28 5.26 16.32
N LEU A 373 -5.12 4.59 16.36
CA LEU A 373 -3.85 5.18 16.01
C LEU A 373 -3.79 5.61 14.53
N ALA A 374 -4.36 4.83 13.61
CA ALA A 374 -4.49 5.22 12.21
C ALA A 374 -5.38 6.47 12.04
N ALA A 375 -6.54 6.50 12.72
CA ALA A 375 -7.46 7.63 12.67
C ALA A 375 -6.86 8.91 13.26
N SER A 376 -6.03 8.82 14.30
CA SER A 376 -5.41 9.97 14.96
C SER A 376 -4.47 10.77 14.05
N ALA A 377 -4.04 10.21 12.92
CA ALA A 377 -3.21 10.92 11.96
C ALA A 377 -3.85 12.22 11.45
N ALA A 378 -5.18 12.25 11.28
CA ALA A 378 -5.93 13.42 10.84
C ALA A 378 -5.81 14.61 11.81
N ASN A 379 -5.69 14.36 13.11
CA ASN A 379 -5.62 15.40 14.13
C ASN A 379 -4.38 16.32 14.01
N TYR A 380 -3.38 15.90 13.24
CA TYR A 380 -2.17 16.69 13.00
C TYR A 380 -2.28 17.60 11.77
N ILE A 381 -3.37 17.48 10.99
CA ILE A 381 -3.60 18.25 9.74
C ILE A 381 -4.85 19.12 9.86
N LEU A 382 -5.87 18.63 10.55
CA LEU A 382 -7.13 19.36 10.81
C LEU A 382 -6.97 20.30 11.99
#